data_6f64ac7ab72dae6649221750ff3d3995
#
_entry.id   6f64ac7ab72dae6649221750ff3d3995
#
_cell.length_a   1.000
_cell.length_b   1.000
_cell.length_c   1.000
_cell.angle_alpha   90.00
_cell.angle_beta   90.00
_cell.angle_gamma   90.00
#
_symmetry.space_group_name_H-M   'P 1'
#
loop_
_entity.id
_entity.type
_entity.pdbx_description
1 polymer ?
#
loop_
_entity_poly.entity_id
_entity_poly.type
_entity_poly.pdbx_seq_one_letter_code
_entity_poly.pdbx_strand_id
1 'polypeptide(L)'
;MGIFCPFLHFSLYLCTMKLHIFNPEHDLALAANLKQFTAPHAGRQLRSDLAFIPALWAEEGDLVLVDDIDFAKNRVRHFGAELNSKVEFITKPQLKHLLKTEFLDSVHPWGWNLSLKGELERLGILEIMLPTDAVLNKVREVSS
;
A
#
# COMPACT_ATOMS: atom_id res chain seq x y z
N MET A 1 5.34 -18.79 3.54
CA MET A 1 5.56 -18.78 2.12
C MET A 1 5.20 -17.44 1.52
N GLY A 2 6.08 -16.89 0.79
CA GLY A 2 5.84 -15.62 0.16
C GLY A 2 4.88 -15.71 -1.02
N ILE A 3 4.63 -14.57 -1.59
CA ILE A 3 3.84 -14.40 -2.78
C ILE A 3 4.69 -14.84 -3.96
N PHE A 4 4.13 -15.62 -4.86
CA PHE A 4 4.81 -15.93 -6.10
C PHE A 4 3.81 -16.03 -7.25
N CYS A 5 4.31 -15.77 -8.45
CA CYS A 5 3.52 -15.87 -9.66
C CYS A 5 3.42 -17.34 -10.10
N PRO A 6 2.21 -17.89 -10.30
CA PRO A 6 2.06 -19.27 -10.76
C PRO A 6 2.55 -19.51 -12.19
N PHE A 7 2.77 -18.45 -12.95
CA PHE A 7 3.25 -18.53 -14.33
C PHE A 7 4.70 -18.09 -14.48
N LEU A 8 5.47 -18.16 -13.41
CA LEU A 8 6.83 -17.67 -13.37
C LEU A 8 7.73 -18.23 -14.48
N HIS A 9 7.57 -19.50 -14.81
CA HIS A 9 8.35 -20.17 -15.84
C HIS A 9 7.97 -19.80 -17.27
N PHE A 10 6.81 -19.19 -17.46
CA PHE A 10 6.39 -18.70 -18.77
C PHE A 10 6.89 -17.31 -19.06
N SER A 11 6.72 -16.42 -18.08
CA SER A 11 7.03 -15.03 -18.30
C SER A 11 6.94 -14.24 -17.00
N LEU A 12 8.03 -13.61 -16.65
CA LEU A 12 8.05 -12.65 -15.55
C LEU A 12 7.25 -11.38 -15.88
N TYR A 13 6.99 -11.10 -17.17
CA TYR A 13 6.23 -9.91 -17.57
C TYR A 13 4.76 -9.98 -17.18
N LEU A 14 4.21 -11.20 -17.07
CA LEU A 14 2.80 -11.40 -16.69
C LEU A 14 2.61 -11.37 -15.18
N CYS A 15 3.71 -11.40 -14.44
CA CYS A 15 3.73 -11.47 -12.98
C CYS A 15 4.00 -10.08 -12.43
N THR A 16 2.99 -9.24 -12.40
CA THR A 16 3.10 -7.90 -11.80
C THR A 16 2.62 -7.92 -10.37
N MET A 17 3.37 -7.29 -9.50
CA MET A 17 3.09 -7.18 -8.08
C MET A 17 2.95 -5.70 -7.73
N LYS A 18 1.71 -5.24 -7.58
CA LYS A 18 1.40 -3.86 -7.19
C LYS A 18 1.06 -3.82 -5.72
N LEU A 19 1.54 -2.80 -5.02
CA LEU A 19 1.23 -2.58 -3.62
C LEU A 19 0.16 -1.50 -3.49
N HIS A 20 -0.97 -1.84 -2.88
CA HIS A 20 -2.04 -0.90 -2.59
C HIS A 20 -2.01 -0.51 -1.11
N ILE A 21 -2.21 0.78 -0.84
CA ILE A 21 -2.22 1.34 0.50
C ILE A 21 -3.42 2.26 0.64
N PHE A 22 -4.25 2.01 1.64
CA PHE A 22 -5.33 2.92 1.99
C PHE A 22 -4.88 3.82 3.15
N ASN A 23 -4.65 5.09 2.85
CA ASN A 23 -4.19 6.09 3.82
C ASN A 23 -5.14 7.30 3.83
N PRO A 24 -6.33 7.15 4.44
CA PRO A 24 -7.38 8.19 4.42
C PRO A 24 -6.96 9.48 5.14
N GLU A 25 -5.94 9.43 5.99
CA GLU A 25 -5.35 10.58 6.66
C GLU A 25 -4.51 11.46 5.71
N HIS A 26 -4.49 11.12 4.43
CA HIS A 26 -3.66 11.78 3.41
C HIS A 26 -3.79 13.30 3.41
N ASP A 27 -5.01 13.82 3.46
CA ASP A 27 -5.23 15.27 3.40
C ASP A 27 -4.57 16.00 4.57
N LEU A 28 -4.65 15.41 5.76
CA LEU A 28 -4.01 15.98 6.95
C LEU A 28 -2.48 15.93 6.84
N ALA A 29 -1.94 14.80 6.36
CA ALA A 29 -0.51 14.63 6.17
C ALA A 29 0.03 15.58 5.08
N LEU A 30 -0.75 15.78 4.03
CA LEU A 30 -0.41 16.68 2.94
C LEU A 30 -0.38 18.14 3.41
N ALA A 31 -1.36 18.54 4.21
CA ALA A 31 -1.41 19.89 4.80
C ALA A 31 -0.25 20.15 5.75
N ALA A 32 0.09 19.16 6.57
CA ALA A 32 1.21 19.26 7.51
C ALA A 32 2.56 19.30 6.81
N ASN A 33 2.69 18.62 5.67
CA ASN A 33 3.91 18.55 4.85
C ASN A 33 5.17 18.18 5.64
N LEU A 34 5.05 17.21 6.53
CA LEU A 34 6.12 16.73 7.38
C LEU A 34 6.53 15.31 6.97
N LYS A 35 7.83 15.03 6.99
CA LYS A 35 8.36 13.68 6.72
C LYS A 35 7.95 12.66 7.79
N GLN A 36 7.68 13.15 8.99
CA GLN A 36 7.22 12.32 10.12
C GLN A 36 5.94 12.96 10.67
N PHE A 37 4.83 12.63 10.03
CA PHE A 37 3.52 13.08 10.47
C PHE A 37 2.80 11.94 11.19
N THR A 38 2.25 12.24 12.36
CA THR A 38 1.40 11.30 13.08
C THR A 38 -0.04 11.81 13.02
N ALA A 39 -0.90 11.05 12.36
CA ALA A 39 -2.31 11.40 12.26
C ALA A 39 -3.00 11.35 13.63
N PRO A 40 -4.07 12.12 13.84
CA PRO A 40 -4.94 11.98 15.01
C PRO A 40 -5.44 10.54 15.16
N HIS A 41 -5.81 10.16 16.38
CA HIS A 41 -6.26 8.79 16.68
C HIS A 41 -7.38 8.31 15.75
N ALA A 42 -8.38 9.17 15.50
CA ALA A 42 -9.48 8.82 14.60
C ALA A 42 -9.02 8.50 13.18
N GLY A 43 -8.06 9.25 12.65
CA GLY A 43 -7.48 8.99 11.32
C GLY A 43 -6.71 7.67 11.27
N ARG A 44 -5.94 7.37 12.31
CA ARG A 44 -5.21 6.10 12.41
C ARG A 44 -6.18 4.92 12.54
N GLN A 45 -7.24 5.07 13.32
CA GLN A 45 -8.26 4.05 13.48
C GLN A 45 -8.96 3.78 12.15
N LEU A 46 -9.37 4.84 11.45
CA LEU A 46 -10.00 4.72 10.14
C LEU A 46 -9.10 3.99 9.14
N ARG A 47 -7.82 4.34 9.10
CA ARG A 47 -6.84 3.66 8.25
C ARG A 47 -6.76 2.17 8.57
N SER A 48 -6.66 1.82 9.84
CA SER A 48 -6.57 0.43 10.28
C SER A 48 -7.84 -0.35 9.94
N ASP A 49 -9.01 0.23 10.23
CA ASP A 49 -10.31 -0.43 10.04
C ASP A 49 -10.65 -0.66 8.57
N LEU A 50 -10.20 0.21 7.68
CA LEU A 50 -10.53 0.19 6.26
C LEU A 50 -9.33 -0.16 5.36
N ALA A 51 -8.22 -0.61 5.93
CA ALA A 51 -7.00 -0.93 5.17
C ALA A 51 -7.24 -2.00 4.09
N PHE A 52 -8.26 -2.84 4.24
CA PHE A 52 -8.63 -3.88 3.28
C PHE A 52 -9.31 -3.36 2.01
N ILE A 53 -9.83 -2.14 2.03
CA ILE A 53 -10.67 -1.58 0.94
C ILE A 53 -10.04 -1.71 -0.45
N PRO A 54 -8.72 -1.51 -0.64
CA PRO A 54 -8.13 -1.67 -1.97
C PRO A 54 -8.38 -3.03 -2.63
N ALA A 55 -8.67 -4.08 -1.85
CA ALA A 55 -9.02 -5.39 -2.40
C ALA A 55 -10.23 -5.34 -3.35
N LEU A 56 -11.09 -4.33 -3.21
CA LEU A 56 -12.28 -4.19 -4.05
C LEU A 56 -11.94 -3.84 -5.51
N TRP A 57 -10.83 -3.15 -5.75
CA TRP A 57 -10.42 -2.75 -7.10
C TRP A 57 -9.05 -3.28 -7.53
N ALA A 58 -8.30 -3.92 -6.65
CA ALA A 58 -7.01 -4.49 -6.96
C ALA A 58 -7.12 -5.63 -7.97
N GLU A 59 -6.06 -5.89 -8.69
CA GLU A 59 -5.97 -6.98 -9.65
C GLU A 59 -5.47 -8.26 -8.96
N GLU A 60 -5.66 -9.39 -9.63
CA GLU A 60 -5.18 -10.67 -9.14
C GLU A 60 -3.66 -10.65 -8.94
N GLY A 61 -3.22 -11.09 -7.76
CA GLY A 61 -1.80 -11.10 -7.40
C GLY A 61 -1.29 -9.82 -6.76
N ASP A 62 -2.12 -8.79 -6.67
CA ASP A 62 -1.74 -7.54 -6.01
C ASP A 62 -1.63 -7.69 -4.50
N LEU A 63 -0.80 -6.85 -3.90
CA LEU A 63 -0.61 -6.76 -2.45
C LEU A 63 -1.46 -5.64 -1.88
N VAL A 64 -2.06 -5.87 -0.73
CA VAL A 64 -2.77 -4.85 0.05
C VAL A 64 -2.14 -4.75 1.43
N LEU A 65 -1.60 -3.59 1.77
CA LEU A 65 -0.96 -3.35 3.05
C LEU A 65 -2.01 -3.19 4.15
N VAL A 66 -1.93 -4.02 5.18
CA VAL A 66 -2.85 -4.01 6.32
C VAL A 66 -2.07 -4.16 7.62
N ASP A 67 -2.71 -3.82 8.73
CA ASP A 67 -2.13 -4.04 10.06
C ASP A 67 -2.43 -5.44 10.59
N ASP A 68 -3.61 -5.98 10.29
CA ASP A 68 -4.08 -7.29 10.74
C ASP A 68 -4.69 -8.06 9.56
N ILE A 69 -4.02 -9.13 9.16
CA ILE A 69 -4.43 -9.93 8.00
C ILE A 69 -5.76 -10.65 8.24
N ASP A 70 -5.95 -11.23 9.42
CA ASP A 70 -7.18 -11.97 9.74
C ASP A 70 -8.38 -11.04 9.78
N PHE A 71 -8.22 -9.86 10.36
CA PHE A 71 -9.25 -8.83 10.36
C PHE A 71 -9.62 -8.43 8.92
N ALA A 72 -8.62 -8.16 8.07
CA ALA A 72 -8.83 -7.78 6.67
C ALA A 72 -9.58 -8.88 5.90
N LYS A 73 -9.18 -10.14 6.05
CA LYS A 73 -9.83 -11.28 5.42
C LYS A 73 -11.29 -11.43 5.86
N ASN A 74 -11.57 -11.25 7.15
CA ASN A 74 -12.92 -11.30 7.67
C ASN A 74 -13.81 -10.20 7.10
N ARG A 75 -13.28 -8.98 7.02
CA ARG A 75 -14.04 -7.84 6.47
C ARG A 75 -14.33 -8.02 4.99
N VAL A 76 -13.36 -8.45 4.23
CA VAL A 76 -13.50 -8.63 2.77
C VAL A 76 -14.54 -9.70 2.42
N ARG A 77 -14.73 -10.72 3.24
CA ARG A 77 -15.77 -11.75 3.02
C ARG A 77 -17.16 -11.16 2.86
N HIS A 78 -17.46 -10.06 3.51
CA HIS A 78 -18.76 -9.41 3.40
C HIS A 78 -19.02 -8.80 2.02
N PHE A 79 -17.96 -8.59 1.23
CA PHE A 79 -18.04 -8.05 -0.13
C PHE A 79 -17.91 -9.11 -1.21
N GLY A 80 -17.40 -10.29 -0.87
CA GLY A 80 -17.23 -11.40 -1.80
C GLY A 80 -16.08 -12.30 -1.36
N ALA A 81 -16.34 -13.59 -1.22
CA ALA A 81 -15.32 -14.54 -0.76
C ALA A 81 -14.13 -14.65 -1.72
N GLU A 82 -14.37 -14.44 -3.02
CA GLU A 82 -13.35 -14.49 -4.06
C GLU A 82 -12.28 -13.41 -3.92
N LEU A 83 -12.60 -12.30 -3.26
CA LEU A 83 -11.64 -11.22 -3.03
C LEU A 83 -10.46 -11.65 -2.15
N ASN A 84 -10.67 -12.61 -1.26
CA ASN A 84 -9.60 -13.15 -0.43
C ASN A 84 -8.56 -13.96 -1.22
N SER A 85 -8.98 -14.57 -2.32
CA SER A 85 -8.07 -15.33 -3.19
C SER A 85 -7.47 -14.46 -4.30
N LYS A 86 -8.07 -13.31 -4.57
CA LYS A 86 -7.61 -12.39 -5.61
C LYS A 86 -6.36 -11.63 -5.18
N VAL A 87 -6.32 -11.14 -3.96
CA VAL A 87 -5.22 -10.33 -3.44
C VAL A 87 -4.50 -11.02 -2.29
N GLU A 88 -3.29 -10.56 -2.01
CA GLU A 88 -2.52 -10.97 -0.85
C GLU A 88 -2.45 -9.82 0.15
N PHE A 89 -2.98 -10.03 1.35
CA PHE A 89 -2.83 -9.06 2.43
C PHE A 89 -1.46 -9.22 3.07
N ILE A 90 -0.76 -8.12 3.27
CA ILE A 90 0.59 -8.10 3.80
C ILE A 90 0.74 -7.03 4.89
N THR A 91 1.47 -7.37 5.95
CA THR A 91 1.81 -6.41 7.01
C THR A 91 3.13 -5.70 6.70
N LYS A 92 3.42 -4.60 7.39
CA LYS A 92 4.68 -3.87 7.23
C LYS A 92 5.93 -4.74 7.45
N PRO A 93 6.02 -5.56 8.52
CA PRO A 93 7.17 -6.45 8.70
C PRO A 93 7.32 -7.47 7.57
N GLN A 94 6.21 -8.03 7.09
CA GLN A 94 6.23 -8.97 5.97
C GLN A 94 6.65 -8.30 4.67
N LEU A 95 6.18 -7.07 4.42
CA LEU A 95 6.58 -6.29 3.25
C LEU A 95 8.08 -6.00 3.29
N LYS A 96 8.59 -5.57 4.43
CA LYS A 96 10.02 -5.30 4.61
C LYS A 96 10.86 -6.55 4.32
N HIS A 97 10.40 -7.72 4.75
CA HIS A 97 11.06 -8.98 4.47
C HIS A 97 10.99 -9.35 2.99
N LEU A 98 9.81 -9.20 2.38
CA LEU A 98 9.58 -9.49 0.96
C LEU A 98 10.51 -8.66 0.06
N LEU A 99 10.68 -7.38 0.37
CA LEU A 99 11.50 -6.46 -0.43
C LEU A 99 12.99 -6.81 -0.45
N LYS A 100 13.44 -7.71 0.40
CA LYS A 100 14.82 -8.22 0.35
C LYS A 100 15.08 -9.14 -0.84
N THR A 101 14.03 -9.80 -1.35
CA THR A 101 14.16 -10.84 -2.38
C THR A 101 13.27 -10.59 -3.61
N GLU A 102 12.24 -9.77 -3.48
CA GLU A 102 11.26 -9.51 -4.53
C GLU A 102 11.21 -8.05 -4.90
N PHE A 103 10.78 -7.76 -6.13
CA PHE A 103 10.57 -6.40 -6.61
C PHE A 103 9.09 -6.13 -6.81
N LEU A 104 8.65 -4.97 -6.36
CA LEU A 104 7.33 -4.47 -6.69
C LEU A 104 7.34 -3.85 -8.08
N ASP A 105 6.23 -3.96 -8.77
CA ASP A 105 6.03 -3.29 -10.05
C ASP A 105 5.69 -1.80 -9.86
N SER A 106 4.80 -1.53 -8.91
CA SER A 106 4.40 -0.15 -8.61
C SER A 106 3.74 -0.07 -7.22
N VAL A 107 3.59 1.16 -6.73
CA VAL A 107 2.94 1.45 -5.45
C VAL A 107 1.75 2.37 -5.68
N HIS A 108 0.59 1.98 -5.19
CA HIS A 108 -0.69 2.67 -5.39
C HIS A 108 -1.32 3.04 -4.04
N PRO A 109 -0.90 4.14 -3.41
CA PRO A 109 -1.57 4.62 -2.22
C PRO A 109 -2.86 5.36 -2.58
N TRP A 110 -3.74 5.55 -1.59
CA TRP A 110 -4.89 6.43 -1.73
C TRP A 110 -4.44 7.87 -2.05
N GLY A 111 -3.37 8.33 -1.40
CA GLY A 111 -2.76 9.62 -1.69
C GLY A 111 -1.28 9.67 -1.33
N TRP A 112 -0.50 10.35 -2.15
CA TRP A 112 0.93 10.55 -1.92
C TRP A 112 1.19 11.79 -1.06
N ASN A 113 2.05 11.66 -0.05
CA ASN A 113 2.54 12.75 0.78
C ASN A 113 3.93 12.40 1.31
N LEU A 114 4.61 13.39 1.90
CA LEU A 114 5.98 13.20 2.40
C LEU A 114 6.07 12.15 3.51
N SER A 115 5.07 12.07 4.37
CA SER A 115 5.05 11.11 5.47
C SER A 115 4.99 9.67 4.96
N LEU A 116 4.10 9.40 3.99
CA LEU A 116 4.01 8.08 3.38
C LEU A 116 5.27 7.73 2.62
N LYS A 117 5.82 8.67 1.84
CA LYS A 117 7.09 8.47 1.14
C LYS A 117 8.19 8.04 2.11
N GLY A 118 8.35 8.77 3.23
CA GLY A 118 9.34 8.43 4.25
C GLY A 118 9.10 7.08 4.90
N GLU A 119 7.85 6.71 5.13
CA GLU A 119 7.49 5.38 5.65
C GLU A 119 7.91 4.27 4.68
N LEU A 120 7.60 4.43 3.39
CA LEU A 120 7.94 3.44 2.37
C LEU A 120 9.44 3.31 2.14
N GLU A 121 10.18 4.41 2.20
CA GLU A 121 11.64 4.39 2.15
C GLU A 121 12.22 3.56 3.31
N ARG A 122 11.69 3.74 4.52
CA ARG A 122 12.12 2.96 5.70
C ARG A 122 11.79 1.47 5.59
N LEU A 123 10.73 1.14 4.87
CA LEU A 123 10.35 -0.26 4.62
C LEU A 123 11.21 -0.91 3.54
N GLY A 124 11.95 -0.14 2.74
CA GLY A 124 12.85 -0.66 1.73
C GLY A 124 12.36 -0.51 0.29
N ILE A 125 11.32 0.30 0.05
CA ILE A 125 10.88 0.63 -1.31
C ILE A 125 11.95 1.48 -1.99
N LEU A 126 12.30 1.11 -3.23
CA LEU A 126 13.31 1.83 -4.00
C LEU A 126 12.86 3.26 -4.33
N GLU A 127 13.79 4.20 -4.25
CA GLU A 127 13.51 5.61 -4.52
C GLU A 127 12.91 5.85 -5.92
N ILE A 128 13.33 5.06 -6.91
CA ILE A 128 12.82 5.16 -8.27
C ILE A 128 11.30 4.89 -8.38
N MET A 129 10.74 4.18 -7.40
CA MET A 129 9.32 3.85 -7.34
C MET A 129 8.50 4.91 -6.59
N LEU A 130 9.16 5.89 -6.01
CA LEU A 130 8.54 6.92 -5.18
C LEU A 130 8.52 8.26 -5.92
N PRO A 131 7.50 9.10 -5.71
CA PRO A 131 7.46 10.42 -6.31
C PRO A 131 8.57 11.30 -5.73
N THR A 132 9.08 12.24 -6.53
CA THR A 132 10.04 13.24 -6.03
C THR A 132 9.37 14.24 -5.12
N ASP A 133 10.14 14.88 -4.25
CA ASP A 133 9.63 15.91 -3.35
C ASP A 133 9.02 17.09 -4.13
N ALA A 134 9.56 17.40 -5.30
CA ALA A 134 9.03 18.44 -6.18
C ALA A 134 7.60 18.11 -6.65
N VAL A 135 7.34 16.85 -7.02
CA VAL A 135 6.00 16.38 -7.41
C VAL A 135 5.05 16.47 -6.23
N LEU A 136 5.48 16.03 -5.05
CA LEU A 136 4.64 16.07 -3.83
C LEU A 136 4.29 17.50 -3.43
N ASN A 137 5.21 18.44 -3.57
CA ASN A 137 4.95 19.86 -3.30
C ASN A 137 3.92 20.44 -4.29
N LYS A 138 4.00 20.07 -5.57
CA LYS A 138 2.98 20.46 -6.55
C LYS A 138 1.59 19.92 -6.22
N VAL A 139 1.50 18.66 -5.83
CA VAL A 139 0.22 18.05 -5.41
C VAL A 139 -0.39 18.84 -4.25
N ARG A 140 0.44 19.21 -3.28
CA ARG A 140 -0.01 20.02 -2.14
C ARG A 140 -0.55 21.38 -2.56
N GLU A 141 0.15 22.06 -3.46
CA GLU A 141 -0.27 23.38 -3.97
C GLU A 141 -1.61 23.33 -4.68
N VAL A 142 -1.85 22.27 -5.46
CA VAL A 142 -3.12 22.08 -6.19
C VAL A 142 -4.26 21.71 -5.24
N SER A 143 -3.97 20.98 -4.16
CA SER A 143 -4.97 20.52 -3.20
C SER A 143 -5.34 21.57 -2.17
N SER A 144 -4.53 22.58 -2.02
CA SER A 144 -4.82 23.71 -1.12
C SER A 144 -5.51 24.85 -1.86
#